data_615bdf04a6d48bfd41f20453988baa1e
#
_entry.id   615bdf04a6d48bfd41f20453988baa1e
#
_cell.length_a   1.000
_cell.length_b   1.000
_cell.length_c   1.000
_cell.angle_alpha   90.00
_cell.angle_beta   90.00
_cell.angle_gamma   90.00
#
_symmetry.space_group_name_H-M   'P 1'
#
loop_
_entity.id
_entity.type
_entity.pdbx_description
1 polymer ?
#
loop_
_entity_poly.entity_id
_entity_poly.type
_entity_poly.pdbx_seq_one_letter_code
_entity_poly.pdbx_strand_id
1 'polypeptide(L)'
;AGDVENKMVFDLYCGTGTIGQIMAKAGSKKVMGIELVEEAVVAANENAARNGLTNCTFLAGDVLKMVDELTDKPDVIIVDPPREGIHPKAIGKIIDFGAPEIVYVSCKPTSLARDLQEFQAAGYEVKRVRLMDMFPRTVHVESVCILSREG
;
A
#
# COMPACT_ATOMS: atom_id res chain seq x y z
N ALA A 1 0.87 8.89 5.84
CA ALA A 1 2.04 8.15 6.25
C ALA A 1 2.99 9.07 6.98
N GLY A 2 3.53 8.61 8.08
CA GLY A 2 4.50 9.37 8.85
C GLY A 2 5.85 9.47 8.12
N ASP A 3 6.89 9.64 8.87
CA ASP A 3 8.25 9.73 8.32
C ASP A 3 8.63 8.43 7.62
N VAL A 4 8.94 8.53 6.32
CA VAL A 4 9.38 7.39 5.50
C VAL A 4 10.86 7.45 5.12
N GLU A 5 11.57 8.44 5.66
CA GLU A 5 12.98 8.62 5.37
C GLU A 5 13.79 7.36 5.75
N ASN A 6 14.60 6.88 4.81
CA ASN A 6 15.41 5.67 4.94
C ASN A 6 14.63 4.37 5.18
N LYS A 7 13.32 4.36 4.96
CA LYS A 7 12.49 3.18 5.14
C LYS A 7 12.30 2.38 3.84
N MET A 8 12.14 1.08 4.00
CA MET A 8 11.71 0.18 2.94
C MET A 8 10.19 0.21 2.87
N VAL A 9 9.62 0.55 1.72
CA VAL A 9 8.18 0.69 1.52
C VAL A 9 7.69 -0.28 0.44
N PHE A 10 6.65 -1.02 0.76
CA PHE A 10 5.90 -1.79 -0.24
C PHE A 10 4.61 -1.04 -0.56
N ASP A 11 4.34 -0.86 -1.85
CA ASP A 11 3.12 -0.23 -2.36
C ASP A 11 2.31 -1.28 -3.12
N LEU A 12 1.43 -1.97 -2.40
CA LEU A 12 0.63 -3.06 -2.95
C LEU A 12 -0.67 -2.53 -3.56
N TYR A 13 -1.02 -3.03 -4.74
CA TYR A 13 -2.11 -2.50 -5.58
C TYR A 13 -1.79 -1.05 -6.00
N CYS A 14 -0.58 -0.85 -6.51
CA CYS A 14 -0.04 0.51 -6.66
C CYS A 14 -0.61 1.33 -7.81
N GLY A 15 -1.38 0.74 -8.71
CA GLY A 15 -1.88 1.45 -9.90
C GLY A 15 -0.73 2.04 -10.72
N THR A 16 -0.82 3.34 -11.03
CA THR A 16 0.23 4.07 -11.75
C THR A 16 1.38 4.52 -10.84
N GLY A 17 1.40 4.06 -9.59
CA GLY A 17 2.51 4.27 -8.68
C GLY A 17 2.60 5.66 -8.05
N THR A 18 1.52 6.43 -8.04
CA THR A 18 1.53 7.80 -7.52
C THR A 18 1.97 7.85 -6.05
N ILE A 19 1.37 7.01 -5.20
CA ILE A 19 1.69 7.00 -3.77
C ILE A 19 3.14 6.56 -3.56
N GLY A 20 3.56 5.47 -4.22
CA GLY A 20 4.93 4.97 -4.13
C GLY A 20 5.96 5.99 -4.55
N GLN A 21 5.69 6.74 -5.62
CA GLN A 21 6.59 7.80 -6.08
C GLN A 21 6.68 8.97 -5.08
N ILE A 22 5.56 9.34 -4.45
CA ILE A 22 5.56 10.34 -3.39
C ILE A 22 6.44 9.89 -2.22
N MET A 23 6.34 8.62 -1.83
CA MET A 23 7.17 8.06 -0.77
C MET A 23 8.65 8.04 -1.15
N ALA A 24 8.95 7.68 -2.41
CA ALA A 24 10.32 7.69 -2.92
C ALA A 24 10.91 9.10 -2.88
N LYS A 25 10.14 10.09 -3.31
CA LYS A 25 10.56 11.50 -3.29
C LYS A 25 10.73 12.02 -1.86
N ALA A 26 9.97 11.49 -0.91
CA ALA A 26 10.09 11.87 0.51
C ALA A 26 11.31 11.25 1.20
N GLY A 27 12.16 10.51 0.49
CA GLY A 27 13.41 10.00 1.03
C GLY A 27 13.40 8.55 1.48
N SER A 28 12.41 7.75 1.07
CA SER A 28 12.41 6.32 1.34
C SER A 28 13.70 5.67 0.80
N LYS A 29 14.22 4.70 1.53
CA LYS A 29 15.39 3.93 1.09
C LYS A 29 15.09 3.21 -0.22
N LYS A 30 13.92 2.57 -0.30
CA LYS A 30 13.48 1.83 -1.47
C LYS A 30 11.96 1.69 -1.42
N VAL A 31 11.32 1.79 -2.58
CA VAL A 31 9.90 1.54 -2.77
C VAL A 31 9.74 0.42 -3.79
N MET A 32 8.99 -0.62 -3.43
CA MET A 32 8.61 -1.71 -4.32
C MET A 32 7.09 -1.69 -4.48
N GLY A 33 6.62 -1.50 -5.70
CA GLY A 33 5.19 -1.51 -6.01
C GLY A 33 4.78 -2.77 -6.77
N ILE A 34 3.57 -3.23 -6.53
CA ILE A 34 2.97 -4.38 -7.26
C ILE A 34 1.59 -3.97 -7.76
N GLU A 35 1.34 -4.23 -9.04
CA GLU A 35 0.07 -3.94 -9.69
C GLU A 35 -0.25 -5.01 -10.74
N LEU A 36 -1.50 -5.44 -10.78
CA LEU A 36 -1.96 -6.47 -11.73
C LEU A 36 -1.99 -5.94 -13.17
N VAL A 37 -2.38 -4.68 -13.36
CA VAL A 37 -2.53 -4.09 -14.69
C VAL A 37 -1.16 -3.69 -15.25
N GLU A 38 -0.71 -4.41 -16.26
CA GLU A 38 0.63 -4.26 -16.83
C GLU A 38 0.87 -2.85 -17.38
N GLU A 39 -0.11 -2.27 -18.07
CA GLU A 39 -0.02 -0.90 -18.61
C GLU A 39 0.18 0.14 -17.50
N ALA A 40 -0.45 -0.06 -16.35
CA ALA A 40 -0.27 0.82 -15.20
C ALA A 40 1.15 0.73 -14.65
N VAL A 41 1.73 -0.47 -14.63
CA VAL A 41 3.11 -0.69 -14.20
C VAL A 41 4.10 -0.01 -15.14
N VAL A 42 3.90 -0.13 -16.44
CA VAL A 42 4.72 0.55 -17.45
C VAL A 42 4.66 2.07 -17.21
N ALA A 43 3.46 2.62 -17.05
CA ALA A 43 3.28 4.04 -16.78
C ALA A 43 3.97 4.47 -15.47
N ALA A 44 3.87 3.64 -14.42
CA ALA A 44 4.50 3.91 -13.12
C ALA A 44 6.03 4.02 -13.26
N ASN A 45 6.65 3.07 -13.95
CA ASN A 45 8.11 3.07 -14.15
C ASN A 45 8.56 4.22 -15.04
N GLU A 46 7.81 4.52 -16.10
CA GLU A 46 8.11 5.66 -16.97
C GLU A 46 8.01 6.99 -16.22
N ASN A 47 6.98 7.18 -15.42
CA ASN A 47 6.79 8.38 -14.61
C ASN A 47 7.90 8.53 -13.56
N ALA A 48 8.28 7.44 -12.91
CA ALA A 48 9.38 7.45 -11.95
C ALA A 48 10.69 7.88 -12.60
N ALA A 49 11.00 7.34 -13.78
CA ALA A 49 12.20 7.72 -14.53
C ALA A 49 12.16 9.20 -14.95
N ARG A 50 10.99 9.66 -15.43
CA ARG A 50 10.78 11.06 -15.81
C ARG A 50 10.97 12.03 -14.64
N ASN A 51 10.60 11.61 -13.45
CA ASN A 51 10.76 12.38 -12.22
C ASN A 51 12.15 12.23 -11.57
N GLY A 52 13.06 11.50 -12.20
CA GLY A 52 14.41 11.29 -11.68
C GLY A 52 14.49 10.41 -10.45
N LEU A 53 13.47 9.58 -10.19
CA LEU A 53 13.45 8.69 -9.05
C LEU A 53 14.18 7.38 -9.38
N THR A 54 15.21 7.06 -8.60
CA THR A 54 16.00 5.84 -8.77
C THR A 54 15.75 4.79 -7.68
N ASN A 55 14.97 5.16 -6.66
CA ASN A 55 14.71 4.35 -5.47
C ASN A 55 13.34 3.68 -5.48
N CYS A 56 12.63 3.64 -6.60
CA CYS A 56 11.36 2.93 -6.70
C CYS A 56 11.33 2.04 -7.94
N THR A 57 10.70 0.87 -7.79
CA THR A 57 10.50 -0.12 -8.85
C THR A 57 9.09 -0.64 -8.76
N PHE A 58 8.41 -0.75 -9.91
CA PHE A 58 7.04 -1.26 -9.97
C PHE A 58 7.04 -2.55 -10.81
N LEU A 59 6.37 -3.58 -10.29
CA LEU A 59 6.32 -4.91 -10.88
C LEU A 59 4.88 -5.29 -11.21
N ALA A 60 4.69 -5.88 -12.40
CA ALA A 60 3.39 -6.38 -12.83
C ALA A 60 3.15 -7.76 -12.24
N GLY A 61 1.99 -7.99 -11.65
CA GLY A 61 1.60 -9.29 -11.14
C GLY A 61 0.47 -9.20 -10.14
N ASP A 62 -0.07 -10.37 -9.81
CA ASP A 62 -1.10 -10.51 -8.78
C ASP A 62 -0.44 -10.41 -7.40
N VAL A 63 -0.92 -9.49 -6.56
CA VAL A 63 -0.39 -9.31 -5.20
C VAL A 63 -0.34 -10.63 -4.44
N LEU A 64 -1.40 -11.44 -4.52
CA LEU A 64 -1.47 -12.73 -3.83
C LEU A 64 -0.29 -13.65 -4.17
N LYS A 65 0.17 -13.61 -5.40
CA LYS A 65 1.29 -14.44 -5.88
C LYS A 65 2.64 -13.77 -5.69
N MET A 66 2.70 -12.48 -5.98
CA MET A 66 3.95 -11.72 -6.00
C MET A 66 4.54 -11.49 -4.61
N VAL A 67 3.70 -11.41 -3.56
CA VAL A 67 4.20 -11.20 -2.21
C VAL A 67 5.14 -12.31 -1.74
N ASP A 68 4.98 -13.53 -2.28
CA ASP A 68 5.86 -14.65 -1.96
C ASP A 68 7.27 -14.48 -2.56
N GLU A 69 7.40 -13.66 -3.58
CA GLU A 69 8.67 -13.41 -4.27
C GLU A 69 9.45 -12.24 -3.65
N LEU A 70 8.82 -11.45 -2.78
CA LEU A 70 9.44 -10.32 -2.14
C LEU A 70 10.29 -10.79 -0.95
N THR A 71 11.58 -10.51 -1.00
CA THR A 71 12.55 -10.96 0.01
C THR A 71 12.93 -9.85 1.00
N ASP A 72 12.68 -8.59 0.64
CA ASP A 72 12.99 -7.46 1.52
C ASP A 72 12.00 -7.40 2.68
N LYS A 73 12.46 -6.88 3.83
CA LYS A 73 11.59 -6.61 4.97
C LYS A 73 11.08 -5.17 4.90
N PRO A 74 9.78 -4.97 4.73
CA PRO A 74 9.23 -3.61 4.69
C PRO A 74 9.12 -3.01 6.08
N ASP A 75 9.36 -1.71 6.17
CA ASP A 75 9.07 -0.91 7.35
C ASP A 75 7.65 -0.36 7.29
N VAL A 76 7.16 -0.11 6.07
CA VAL A 76 5.81 0.38 5.81
C VAL A 76 5.23 -0.39 4.63
N ILE A 77 4.00 -0.85 4.77
CA ILE A 77 3.24 -1.43 3.65
C ILE A 77 2.04 -0.54 3.39
N ILE A 78 1.91 -0.06 2.15
CA ILE A 78 0.74 0.67 1.69
C ILE A 78 -0.12 -0.31 0.91
N VAL A 79 -1.41 -0.37 1.23
CA VAL A 79 -2.37 -1.18 0.49
C VAL A 79 -3.52 -0.29 0.00
N ASP A 80 -3.78 -0.33 -1.29
CA ASP A 80 -4.88 0.37 -1.93
C ASP A 80 -5.68 -0.65 -2.77
N PRO A 81 -6.35 -1.61 -2.09
CA PRO A 81 -6.96 -2.74 -2.76
C PRO A 81 -8.23 -2.35 -3.51
N PRO A 82 -8.73 -3.25 -4.37
CA PRO A 82 -10.01 -3.03 -5.06
C PRO A 82 -11.17 -2.94 -4.06
N ARG A 83 -12.36 -2.59 -4.55
CA ARG A 83 -13.55 -2.32 -3.72
C ARG A 83 -13.94 -3.49 -2.82
N GLU A 84 -13.73 -4.73 -3.25
CA GLU A 84 -14.02 -5.92 -2.46
C GLU A 84 -13.02 -6.17 -1.33
N GLY A 85 -11.97 -5.37 -1.24
CA GLY A 85 -10.93 -5.49 -0.22
C GLY A 85 -9.81 -6.44 -0.62
N ILE A 86 -8.99 -6.80 0.34
CA ILE A 86 -7.85 -7.70 0.13
C ILE A 86 -8.32 -9.15 0.20
N HIS A 87 -7.83 -9.99 -0.72
CA HIS A 87 -8.11 -11.43 -0.66
C HIS A 87 -7.62 -11.99 0.69
N PRO A 88 -8.42 -12.82 1.39
CA PRO A 88 -8.05 -13.32 2.72
C PRO A 88 -6.67 -13.99 2.79
N LYS A 89 -6.28 -14.73 1.76
CA LYS A 89 -4.93 -15.34 1.68
C LYS A 89 -3.83 -14.28 1.54
N ALA A 90 -4.09 -13.19 0.83
CA ALA A 90 -3.14 -12.11 0.68
C ALA A 90 -2.97 -11.34 2.00
N ILE A 91 -4.04 -11.14 2.77
CA ILE A 91 -3.96 -10.49 4.08
C ILE A 91 -2.99 -11.24 4.99
N GLY A 92 -3.11 -12.57 5.06
CA GLY A 92 -2.21 -13.39 5.87
C GLY A 92 -0.75 -13.20 5.49
N LYS A 93 -0.46 -13.19 4.19
CA LYS A 93 0.90 -12.98 3.68
C LYS A 93 1.43 -11.57 3.99
N ILE A 94 0.59 -10.55 3.88
CA ILE A 94 0.93 -9.16 4.21
C ILE A 94 1.26 -9.04 5.70
N ILE A 95 0.47 -9.66 6.55
CA ILE A 95 0.71 -9.69 7.99
C ILE A 95 2.04 -10.38 8.31
N ASP A 96 2.37 -11.46 7.61
CA ASP A 96 3.58 -12.24 7.81
C ASP A 96 4.87 -11.46 7.53
N PHE A 97 4.82 -10.40 6.72
CA PHE A 97 5.97 -9.52 6.56
C PHE A 97 6.39 -8.83 7.86
N GLY A 98 5.46 -8.69 8.81
CA GLY A 98 5.76 -8.09 10.09
C GLY A 98 6.09 -6.61 10.06
N ALA A 99 5.63 -5.88 9.06
CA ALA A 99 5.88 -4.44 8.96
C ALA A 99 5.32 -3.71 10.18
N PRO A 100 6.10 -2.78 10.80
CA PRO A 100 5.61 -2.01 11.94
C PRO A 100 4.43 -1.09 11.60
N GLU A 101 4.29 -0.66 10.36
CA GLU A 101 3.24 0.26 9.93
C GLU A 101 2.57 -0.23 8.65
N ILE A 102 1.24 -0.15 8.64
CA ILE A 102 0.43 -0.41 7.44
C ILE A 102 -0.45 0.81 7.20
N VAL A 103 -0.48 1.27 5.95
CA VAL A 103 -1.36 2.35 5.49
C VAL A 103 -2.39 1.73 4.55
N TYR A 104 -3.64 1.71 4.97
CA TYR A 104 -4.73 1.14 4.18
C TYR A 104 -5.55 2.27 3.58
N VAL A 105 -5.61 2.33 2.25
CA VAL A 105 -6.44 3.26 1.50
C VAL A 105 -7.65 2.49 0.99
N SER A 106 -8.85 2.91 1.35
CA SER A 106 -10.08 2.20 0.99
C SER A 106 -11.11 3.14 0.38
N CYS A 107 -11.75 2.68 -0.70
CA CYS A 107 -12.89 3.36 -1.29
C CYS A 107 -14.23 2.77 -0.80
N LYS A 108 -14.21 1.71 0.02
CA LYS A 108 -15.42 1.04 0.50
C LYS A 108 -15.31 0.71 1.99
N PRO A 109 -16.09 1.40 2.86
CA PRO A 109 -15.99 1.22 4.31
C PRO A 109 -16.27 -0.20 4.81
N THR A 110 -17.18 -0.94 4.16
CA THR A 110 -17.52 -2.31 4.57
C THR A 110 -16.36 -3.28 4.35
N SER A 111 -15.64 -3.17 3.24
CA SER A 111 -14.46 -3.99 2.98
C SER A 111 -13.31 -3.63 3.92
N LEU A 112 -13.13 -2.34 4.19
CA LEU A 112 -12.13 -1.87 5.15
C LEU A 112 -12.39 -2.45 6.54
N ALA A 113 -13.64 -2.37 7.03
CA ALA A 113 -14.00 -2.89 8.35
C ALA A 113 -13.73 -4.39 8.46
N ARG A 114 -14.03 -5.16 7.43
CA ARG A 114 -13.74 -6.59 7.39
C ARG A 114 -12.24 -6.87 7.45
N ASP A 115 -11.47 -6.17 6.63
CA ASP A 115 -10.01 -6.39 6.56
C ASP A 115 -9.30 -5.91 7.83
N LEU A 116 -9.78 -4.83 8.46
CA LEU A 116 -9.24 -4.34 9.73
C LEU A 116 -9.34 -5.38 10.84
N GLN A 117 -10.39 -6.20 10.85
CA GLN A 117 -10.53 -7.27 11.85
C GLN A 117 -9.36 -8.25 11.77
N GLU A 118 -8.93 -8.61 10.55
CA GLU A 118 -7.79 -9.51 10.35
C GLU A 118 -6.48 -8.88 10.85
N PHE A 119 -6.25 -7.61 10.54
CA PHE A 119 -5.06 -6.91 11.01
C PHE A 119 -5.07 -6.75 12.53
N GLN A 120 -6.20 -6.42 13.13
CA GLN A 120 -6.33 -6.27 14.58
C GLN A 120 -6.12 -7.61 15.29
N ALA A 121 -6.61 -8.71 14.74
CA ALA A 121 -6.38 -10.05 15.29
C ALA A 121 -4.89 -10.42 15.28
N ALA A 122 -4.10 -9.85 14.38
CA ALA A 122 -2.66 -10.05 14.28
C ALA A 122 -1.85 -9.08 15.15
N GLY A 123 -2.51 -8.21 15.91
CA GLY A 123 -1.84 -7.30 16.83
C GLY A 123 -1.67 -5.87 16.32
N TYR A 124 -2.19 -5.55 15.14
CA TYR A 124 -2.17 -4.17 14.65
C TYR A 124 -3.23 -3.32 15.35
N GLU A 125 -2.87 -2.09 15.66
CA GLU A 125 -3.80 -1.12 16.23
C GLU A 125 -4.04 0.01 15.22
N VAL A 126 -5.30 0.46 15.14
CA VAL A 126 -5.66 1.62 14.33
C VAL A 126 -5.19 2.86 15.06
N LYS A 127 -4.23 3.58 14.50
CA LYS A 127 -3.68 4.81 15.10
C LYS A 127 -4.35 6.07 14.57
N ARG A 128 -4.78 6.05 13.31
CA ARG A 128 -5.40 7.22 12.67
C ARG A 128 -6.31 6.76 11.54
N VAL A 129 -7.45 7.43 11.42
CA VAL A 129 -8.36 7.29 10.29
C VAL A 129 -8.65 8.68 9.75
N ARG A 130 -8.52 8.86 8.44
CA ARG A 130 -8.94 10.08 7.76
C ARG A 130 -9.89 9.74 6.64
N LEU A 131 -10.98 10.49 6.57
CA LEU A 131 -11.92 10.44 5.46
C LEU A 131 -11.53 11.54 4.46
N MET A 132 -11.36 11.16 3.21
CA MET A 132 -11.05 12.09 2.14
C MET A 132 -12.17 12.09 1.13
N ASP A 133 -12.80 13.23 0.92
CA ASP A 133 -13.80 13.41 -0.12
C ASP A 133 -13.05 13.85 -1.39
N MET A 134 -12.71 12.88 -2.22
CA MET A 134 -11.92 13.11 -3.44
C MET A 134 -12.75 13.69 -4.57
N PHE A 135 -14.09 13.56 -4.50
CA PHE A 135 -15.00 14.01 -5.54
C PHE A 135 -16.21 14.69 -4.90
N PRO A 136 -16.16 16.04 -4.70
CA PRO A 136 -17.18 16.75 -3.93
C PRO A 136 -18.62 16.65 -4.44
N ARG A 137 -18.83 16.11 -5.64
CA ARG A 137 -20.18 15.92 -6.22
C ARG A 137 -20.59 14.44 -6.32
N THR A 138 -19.84 13.52 -5.76
CA THR A 138 -20.13 12.10 -5.80
C THR A 138 -20.09 11.50 -4.39
N VAL A 139 -20.75 10.36 -4.21
CA VAL A 139 -20.79 9.63 -2.93
C VAL A 139 -19.50 8.84 -2.65
N HIS A 140 -18.42 9.08 -3.37
CA HIS A 140 -17.17 8.34 -3.18
C HIS A 140 -16.29 9.02 -2.14
N VAL A 141 -16.23 8.39 -0.97
CA VAL A 141 -15.36 8.80 0.13
C VAL A 141 -14.24 7.78 0.23
N GLU A 142 -12.98 8.23 0.15
CA GLU A 142 -11.84 7.40 0.45
C GLU A 142 -11.45 7.52 1.91
N SER A 143 -11.18 6.39 2.54
CA SER A 143 -10.68 6.31 3.90
C SER A 143 -9.20 5.95 3.88
N VAL A 144 -8.40 6.68 4.64
CA VAL A 144 -6.99 6.35 4.87
C VAL A 144 -6.86 5.93 6.32
N CYS A 145 -6.43 4.70 6.54
CA CYS A 145 -6.30 4.12 7.86
C CYS A 145 -4.83 3.78 8.12
N ILE A 146 -4.28 4.29 9.21
CA ILE A 146 -2.90 3.99 9.62
C ILE A 146 -2.94 3.01 10.77
N LEU A 147 -2.27 1.89 10.58
CA LEU A 147 -2.18 0.80 11.54
C LEU A 147 -0.74 0.65 11.99
N SER A 148 -0.51 0.36 13.25
CA SER A 148 0.82 0.04 13.74
C SER A 148 0.82 -1.17 14.65
N ARG A 149 1.93 -1.88 14.67
CA ARG A 149 2.16 -3.01 15.55
C ARG A 149 3.54 -2.87 16.18
N GLU A 150 3.59 -2.93 17.50
CA GLU A 150 4.83 -3.03 18.24
C GLU A 150 5.25 -4.50 18.31
N GLY A 151 6.49 -4.76 18.03
CA GLY A 151 6.94 -6.13 18.11
C GLY A 151 8.22 -6.44 17.53
#